data_ce36e007a10c1f1705f020ee0ec9fea9
#
_entry.id   ce36e007a10c1f1705f020ee0ec9fea9
#
_cell.length_a   1.000
_cell.length_b   1.000
_cell.length_c   1.000
_cell.angle_alpha   90.00
_cell.angle_beta   90.00
_cell.angle_gamma   90.00
#
_symmetry.space_group_name_H-M   'P 1'
#
loop_
_entity.id
_entity.type
_entity.pdbx_description
1 polymer ?
#
loop_
_entity_poly.entity_id
_entity_poly.type
_entity_poly.pdbx_seq_one_letter_code
_entity_poly.pdbx_strand_id
1 'polypeptide(L)'
;EPRWPFRGGWALLLCYELGGQVEPVLDLPPAGGELPLAIALRCPAAVLRDRASGETVALAERDQEELLARIVDDAKAADGIGPMPPWEAPSEVAEDEPVAFTSGVRRILEYLAAGDVFQVNLSRAWRARFEDPPEPARVYARLRHASPAPFSGLFACGRGAVASASPERLVSVRGDVVETRPIAGTRARLPGDDDAERIREMAGDPKERAEHVMLVDLERNDLGRVCAPGSVEVDELMSVESYAQVHHIVSNVRGRLRADVTPGEEIAAVFPG
;
A
#
# COMPACT_ATOMS: atom_id res chain seq x y z
N GLU A 1 -8.44 19.84 14.02
CA GLU A 1 -7.50 18.82 13.53
C GLU A 1 -6.14 19.45 13.26
N PRO A 2 -5.05 18.69 13.46
CA PRO A 2 -3.72 19.18 13.15
C PRO A 2 -3.54 19.32 11.64
N ARG A 3 -2.99 20.44 11.21
CA ARG A 3 -2.73 20.74 9.79
C ARG A 3 -1.85 19.69 9.10
N TRP A 4 -0.87 19.14 9.82
CA TRP A 4 0.09 18.17 9.30
C TRP A 4 -0.16 16.78 9.86
N PRO A 5 -0.14 15.73 9.02
CA PRO A 5 -0.52 14.38 9.44
C PRO A 5 0.53 13.69 10.33
N PHE A 6 1.81 14.07 10.21
CA PHE A 6 2.89 13.49 10.98
C PHE A 6 3.37 14.44 12.11
N ARG A 7 3.61 13.87 13.29
CA ARG A 7 4.07 14.59 14.49
C ARG A 7 5.12 13.82 15.29
N GLY A 8 5.78 12.90 14.67
CA GLY A 8 6.58 11.87 15.29
C GLY A 8 5.83 10.54 15.30
N GLY A 9 6.52 9.46 15.58
CA GLY A 9 5.95 8.13 15.60
C GLY A 9 6.90 7.06 15.09
N TRP A 10 6.36 6.07 14.42
CA TRP A 10 7.08 4.92 13.90
C TRP A 10 6.74 4.70 12.43
N ALA A 11 7.76 4.46 11.61
CA ALA A 11 7.59 3.91 10.28
C ALA A 11 7.68 2.38 10.36
N LEU A 12 6.65 1.71 9.86
CA LEU A 12 6.53 0.25 9.91
C LEU A 12 6.68 -0.34 8.51
N LEU A 13 7.45 -1.42 8.41
CA LEU A 13 7.43 -2.35 7.29
C LEU A 13 7.02 -3.71 7.84
N LEU A 14 5.90 -4.25 7.37
CA LEU A 14 5.35 -5.53 7.76
C LEU A 14 5.33 -6.42 6.52
N CYS A 15 6.07 -7.54 6.54
CA CYS A 15 6.06 -8.50 5.46
C CYS A 15 4.81 -9.38 5.55
N TYR A 16 4.35 -9.88 4.40
CA TYR A 16 3.14 -10.71 4.32
C TYR A 16 3.20 -11.95 5.22
N GLU A 17 4.37 -12.55 5.37
CA GLU A 17 4.61 -13.73 6.20
C GLU A 17 4.44 -13.45 7.70
N LEU A 18 4.33 -12.19 8.12
CA LEU A 18 3.91 -11.83 9.48
C LEU A 18 2.50 -12.37 9.81
N GLY A 19 1.70 -12.69 8.78
CA GLY A 19 0.39 -13.33 8.90
C GLY A 19 0.40 -14.55 9.82
N GLY A 20 1.46 -15.37 9.81
CA GLY A 20 1.60 -16.50 10.72
C GLY A 20 1.81 -16.13 12.19
N GLN A 21 2.15 -14.88 12.49
CA GLN A 21 2.21 -14.36 13.87
C GLN A 21 0.86 -13.74 14.29
N VAL A 22 0.14 -13.16 13.34
CA VAL A 22 -1.19 -12.56 13.56
C VAL A 22 -2.24 -13.65 13.72
N GLU A 23 -2.18 -14.69 12.87
CA GLU A 23 -3.09 -15.84 12.88
C GLU A 23 -2.27 -17.13 13.06
N PRO A 24 -2.00 -17.55 14.30
CA PRO A 24 -1.12 -18.70 14.58
C PRO A 24 -1.64 -20.07 14.08
N VAL A 25 -2.90 -20.13 13.63
CA VAL A 25 -3.48 -21.33 12.99
C VAL A 25 -2.92 -21.55 11.59
N LEU A 26 -2.34 -20.52 10.97
CA LEU A 26 -1.78 -20.60 9.62
C LEU A 26 -0.39 -21.26 9.64
N ASP A 27 -0.24 -22.29 8.84
CA ASP A 27 1.06 -22.92 8.55
C ASP A 27 1.63 -22.34 7.25
N LEU A 28 2.27 -21.18 7.39
CA LEU A 28 2.82 -20.45 6.24
C LEU A 28 4.22 -20.94 5.90
N PRO A 29 4.58 -20.95 4.60
CA PRO A 29 5.97 -21.18 4.19
C PRO A 29 6.91 -20.15 4.84
N PRO A 30 8.16 -20.54 5.15
CA PRO A 30 9.13 -19.60 5.71
C PRO A 30 9.41 -18.45 4.73
N ALA A 31 9.58 -17.25 5.27
CA ALA A 31 9.97 -16.09 4.48
C ALA A 31 11.29 -16.37 3.72
N GLY A 32 11.25 -16.20 2.41
CA GLY A 32 12.40 -16.44 1.54
C GLY A 32 13.29 -15.23 1.28
N GLY A 33 13.00 -14.08 1.92
CA GLY A 33 13.69 -12.82 1.69
C GLY A 33 14.78 -12.51 2.72
N GLU A 34 15.63 -11.51 2.39
CA GLU A 34 16.66 -10.99 3.30
C GLU A 34 16.11 -9.96 4.30
N LEU A 35 14.87 -9.48 4.10
CA LEU A 35 14.22 -8.52 5.00
C LEU A 35 13.65 -9.24 6.22
N PRO A 36 13.72 -8.62 7.41
CA PRO A 36 13.01 -9.12 8.59
C PRO A 36 11.49 -9.15 8.35
N LEU A 37 10.77 -10.03 9.06
CA LEU A 37 9.30 -10.12 9.00
C LEU A 37 8.60 -8.81 9.34
N ALA A 38 9.20 -8.04 10.25
CA ALA A 38 8.71 -6.72 10.61
C ALA A 38 9.88 -5.79 10.97
N ILE A 39 9.76 -4.52 10.61
CA ILE A 39 10.69 -3.46 10.98
C ILE A 39 9.89 -2.29 11.53
N ALA A 40 10.30 -1.75 12.67
CA ALA A 40 9.77 -0.52 13.22
C ALA A 40 10.91 0.49 13.42
N LEU A 41 10.86 1.58 12.66
CA LEU A 41 11.83 2.67 12.76
C LEU A 41 11.22 3.85 13.52
N ARG A 42 11.88 4.27 14.59
CA ARG A 42 11.49 5.46 15.34
C ARG A 42 11.78 6.71 14.50
N CYS A 43 10.75 7.50 14.24
CA CYS A 43 10.81 8.73 13.45
C CYS A 43 10.37 9.92 14.31
N PRO A 44 11.26 10.52 15.13
CA PRO A 44 10.90 11.66 15.98
C PRO A 44 10.84 12.99 15.21
N ALA A 45 11.27 13.02 13.95
CA ALA A 45 11.24 14.20 13.10
C ALA A 45 10.97 13.83 11.65
N ALA A 46 10.42 14.75 10.87
CA ALA A 46 10.19 14.57 9.44
C ALA A 46 10.14 15.91 8.69
N VAL A 47 10.44 15.86 7.39
CA VAL A 47 10.13 16.93 6.43
C VAL A 47 8.86 16.53 5.69
N LEU A 48 7.87 17.43 5.67
CA LEU A 48 6.60 17.23 4.99
C LEU A 48 6.44 18.30 3.91
N ARG A 49 5.96 17.88 2.75
CA ARG A 49 5.66 18.79 1.64
C ARG A 49 4.20 18.60 1.21
N ASP A 50 3.44 19.66 1.29
CA ASP A 50 2.13 19.75 0.66
C ASP A 50 2.31 20.08 -0.83
N ARG A 51 1.88 19.18 -1.69
CA ARG A 51 2.01 19.35 -3.15
C ARG A 51 0.99 20.35 -3.71
N ALA A 52 -0.14 20.53 -3.06
CA ALA A 52 -1.18 21.42 -3.52
C ALA A 52 -0.79 22.87 -3.27
N SER A 53 -0.29 23.19 -2.06
CA SER A 53 0.16 24.54 -1.70
C SER A 53 1.64 24.80 -2.04
N GLY A 54 2.44 23.76 -2.25
CA GLY A 54 3.89 23.84 -2.41
C GLY A 54 4.66 24.07 -1.10
N GLU A 55 3.95 24.18 0.02
CA GLU A 55 4.57 24.42 1.33
C GLU A 55 5.38 23.21 1.80
N THR A 56 6.55 23.49 2.36
CA THR A 56 7.42 22.47 2.95
C THR A 56 7.71 22.87 4.40
N VAL A 57 7.51 21.94 5.33
CA VAL A 57 7.80 22.15 6.75
C VAL A 57 8.67 21.00 7.28
N ALA A 58 9.52 21.32 8.24
CA ALA A 58 10.19 20.33 9.08
C ALA A 58 9.55 20.35 10.46
N LEU A 59 9.20 19.18 10.95
CA LEU A 59 8.59 18.99 12.28
C LEU A 59 9.42 18.02 13.07
N ALA A 60 9.52 18.25 14.38
CA ALA A 60 10.13 17.33 15.33
C ALA A 60 9.30 17.25 16.60
N GLU A 61 9.44 16.15 17.32
CA GLU A 61 8.94 16.02 18.68
C GLU A 61 9.68 16.99 19.61
N ARG A 62 9.10 17.22 20.78
CA ARG A 62 9.75 18.05 21.80
C ARG A 62 11.11 17.46 22.16
N ASP A 63 12.07 18.31 22.43
CA ASP A 63 13.46 17.95 22.80
C ASP A 63 14.24 17.24 21.67
N GLN A 64 13.88 17.48 20.40
CA GLN A 64 14.57 16.95 19.19
C GLN A 64 15.09 18.08 18.28
N GLU A 65 15.52 19.20 18.87
CA GLU A 65 15.98 20.39 18.13
C GLU A 65 17.22 20.11 17.27
N GLU A 66 18.15 19.31 17.76
CA GLU A 66 19.36 18.92 17.01
C GLU A 66 19.01 18.10 15.77
N LEU A 67 18.07 17.15 15.91
CA LEU A 67 17.61 16.36 14.78
C LEU A 67 16.84 17.23 13.78
N LEU A 68 16.01 18.15 14.29
CA LEU A 68 15.30 19.12 13.43
C LEU A 68 16.28 19.95 12.60
N ALA A 69 17.36 20.48 13.21
CA ALA A 69 18.38 21.24 12.52
C ALA A 69 19.04 20.40 11.41
N ARG A 70 19.42 19.15 11.71
CA ARG A 70 20.02 18.23 10.72
C ARG A 70 19.11 17.97 9.53
N ILE A 71 17.84 17.61 9.74
CA ILE A 71 16.94 17.33 8.61
C ILE A 71 16.61 18.58 7.78
N VAL A 72 16.63 19.77 8.39
CA VAL A 72 16.51 21.04 7.67
C VAL A 72 17.73 21.28 6.78
N ASP A 73 18.93 21.04 7.28
CA ASP A 73 20.16 21.20 6.51
C ASP A 73 20.24 20.16 5.38
N ASP A 74 19.86 18.91 5.64
CA ASP A 74 19.77 17.86 4.62
C ASP A 74 18.74 18.24 3.52
N ALA A 75 17.59 18.78 3.91
CA ALA A 75 16.57 19.23 2.96
C ALA A 75 17.05 20.38 2.07
N LYS A 76 17.77 21.35 2.66
CA LYS A 76 18.40 22.44 1.89
C LYS A 76 19.51 21.95 0.96
N ALA A 77 20.32 21.00 1.42
CA ALA A 77 21.35 20.40 0.59
C ALA A 77 20.75 19.64 -0.61
N ALA A 78 19.57 19.02 -0.42
CA ALA A 78 18.86 18.33 -1.49
C ALA A 78 18.40 19.24 -2.63
N ASP A 79 18.14 20.54 -2.37
CA ASP A 79 17.79 21.51 -3.42
C ASP A 79 18.95 21.75 -4.41
N GLY A 80 20.19 21.48 -4.00
CA GLY A 80 21.38 21.58 -4.84
C GLY A 80 21.72 20.29 -5.61
N ILE A 81 20.99 19.19 -5.38
CA ILE A 81 21.21 17.94 -6.10
C ILE A 81 20.73 18.13 -7.54
N GLY A 82 21.65 17.95 -8.49
CA GLY A 82 21.36 18.01 -9.92
C GLY A 82 20.35 16.96 -10.37
N PRO A 83 19.93 16.98 -11.64
CA PRO A 83 19.02 15.98 -12.18
C PRO A 83 19.61 14.58 -11.98
N MET A 84 18.73 13.63 -11.67
CA MET A 84 19.17 12.24 -11.52
C MET A 84 19.88 11.74 -12.78
N PRO A 85 20.95 10.95 -12.63
CA PRO A 85 21.60 10.32 -13.75
C PRO A 85 20.62 9.54 -14.61
N PRO A 86 20.90 9.35 -15.91
CA PRO A 86 20.08 8.51 -16.79
C PRO A 86 19.86 7.11 -16.17
N TRP A 87 18.71 6.55 -16.45
CA TRP A 87 18.41 5.18 -16.03
C TRP A 87 19.26 4.19 -16.81
N GLU A 88 19.97 3.35 -16.11
CA GLU A 88 20.66 2.21 -16.69
C GLU A 88 19.72 1.01 -16.71
N ALA A 89 19.57 0.40 -17.87
CA ALA A 89 18.74 -0.78 -18.00
C ALA A 89 19.40 -1.98 -17.29
N PRO A 90 18.59 -2.91 -16.73
CA PRO A 90 19.15 -4.15 -16.22
C PRO A 90 19.86 -4.93 -17.33
N SER A 91 20.93 -5.62 -16.98
CA SER A 91 21.66 -6.52 -17.90
C SER A 91 20.85 -7.78 -18.22
N GLU A 92 19.97 -8.19 -17.31
CA GLU A 92 19.11 -9.34 -17.45
C GLU A 92 17.76 -9.10 -16.75
N VAL A 93 16.68 -9.56 -17.38
CA VAL A 93 15.35 -9.66 -16.75
C VAL A 93 14.85 -11.07 -16.93
N ALA A 94 14.61 -11.76 -15.82
CA ALA A 94 14.02 -13.08 -15.78
C ALA A 94 12.64 -13.02 -15.13
N GLU A 95 11.71 -13.83 -15.60
CA GLU A 95 10.39 -14.01 -15.01
C GLU A 95 10.20 -15.46 -14.55
N ASP A 96 9.27 -15.65 -13.62
CA ASP A 96 8.85 -16.99 -13.23
C ASP A 96 8.22 -17.73 -14.42
N GLU A 97 8.38 -19.06 -14.46
CA GLU A 97 7.87 -19.89 -15.55
C GLU A 97 6.37 -19.68 -15.78
N PRO A 98 5.95 -19.25 -16.99
CA PRO A 98 4.53 -18.98 -17.28
C PRO A 98 3.61 -20.17 -17.02
N VAL A 99 4.12 -21.42 -17.23
CA VAL A 99 3.35 -22.63 -16.99
C VAL A 99 3.05 -22.82 -15.49
N ALA A 100 3.96 -22.45 -14.60
CA ALA A 100 3.73 -22.53 -13.17
C ALA A 100 2.56 -21.62 -12.75
N PHE A 101 2.54 -20.39 -13.26
CA PHE A 101 1.45 -19.44 -13.00
C PHE A 101 0.11 -19.93 -13.55
N THR A 102 0.07 -20.35 -14.83
CA THR A 102 -1.19 -20.80 -15.45
C THR A 102 -1.72 -22.10 -14.83
N SER A 103 -0.84 -22.98 -14.36
CA SER A 103 -1.22 -24.20 -13.63
C SER A 103 -1.78 -23.86 -12.25
N GLY A 104 -1.16 -22.86 -11.57
CA GLY A 104 -1.68 -22.30 -10.32
C GLY A 104 -3.09 -21.75 -10.48
N VAL A 105 -3.34 -20.96 -11.54
CA VAL A 105 -4.68 -20.43 -11.83
C VAL A 105 -5.70 -21.56 -12.03
N ARG A 106 -5.37 -22.62 -12.79
CA ARG A 106 -6.28 -23.76 -12.97
C ARG A 106 -6.62 -24.42 -11.63
N ARG A 107 -5.61 -24.60 -10.77
CA ARG A 107 -5.82 -25.18 -9.45
C ARG A 107 -6.70 -24.31 -8.54
N ILE A 108 -6.51 -22.99 -8.60
CA ILE A 108 -7.37 -22.03 -7.88
C ILE A 108 -8.83 -22.14 -8.34
N LEU A 109 -9.07 -22.24 -9.65
CA LEU A 109 -10.42 -22.43 -10.18
C LEU A 109 -11.09 -23.72 -9.68
N GLU A 110 -10.31 -24.80 -9.49
CA GLU A 110 -10.80 -26.03 -8.86
C GLU A 110 -11.21 -25.80 -7.39
N TYR A 111 -10.39 -25.09 -6.60
CA TYR A 111 -10.71 -24.74 -5.21
C TYR A 111 -11.94 -23.82 -5.09
N LEU A 112 -12.08 -22.84 -6.00
CA LEU A 112 -13.28 -21.99 -6.06
C LEU A 112 -14.52 -22.83 -6.37
N ALA A 113 -14.45 -23.75 -7.33
CA ALA A 113 -15.57 -24.64 -7.68
C ALA A 113 -15.93 -25.62 -6.56
N ALA A 114 -14.94 -26.05 -5.77
CA ALA A 114 -15.15 -26.92 -4.60
C ALA A 114 -15.71 -26.16 -3.38
N GLY A 115 -15.62 -24.81 -3.37
CA GLY A 115 -16.01 -23.99 -2.23
C GLY A 115 -14.96 -23.92 -1.13
N ASP A 116 -13.72 -24.33 -1.43
CA ASP A 116 -12.62 -24.31 -0.47
C ASP A 116 -12.09 -22.89 -0.22
N VAL A 117 -12.24 -22.00 -1.22
CA VAL A 117 -11.82 -20.59 -1.17
C VAL A 117 -12.85 -19.70 -1.86
N PHE A 118 -12.92 -18.43 -1.49
CA PHE A 118 -13.77 -17.41 -2.14
C PHE A 118 -12.96 -16.59 -3.16
N GLN A 119 -11.69 -16.32 -2.83
CA GLN A 119 -10.76 -15.56 -3.64
C GLN A 119 -9.33 -16.03 -3.37
N VAL A 120 -8.45 -15.91 -4.34
CA VAL A 120 -7.02 -16.17 -4.17
C VAL A 120 -6.23 -15.12 -4.96
N ASN A 121 -5.27 -14.49 -4.30
CA ASN A 121 -4.28 -13.64 -4.92
C ASN A 121 -3.07 -14.49 -5.32
N LEU A 122 -2.83 -14.62 -6.61
CA LEU A 122 -1.68 -15.33 -7.15
C LEU A 122 -0.74 -14.34 -7.83
N SER A 123 0.48 -14.22 -7.31
CA SER A 123 1.53 -13.38 -7.87
C SER A 123 2.60 -14.19 -8.59
N ARG A 124 3.38 -13.50 -9.43
CA ARG A 124 4.62 -13.99 -10.00
C ARG A 124 5.69 -12.91 -9.95
N ALA A 125 6.94 -13.31 -9.99
CA ALA A 125 8.07 -12.42 -9.89
C ALA A 125 8.75 -12.17 -11.23
N TRP A 126 9.23 -10.94 -11.41
CA TRP A 126 10.27 -10.59 -12.36
C TRP A 126 11.53 -10.25 -11.58
N ARG A 127 12.67 -10.77 -12.00
CA ARG A 127 13.97 -10.51 -11.38
C ARG A 127 14.84 -9.76 -12.37
N ALA A 128 15.28 -8.58 -11.98
CA ALA A 128 16.18 -7.78 -12.79
C ALA A 128 17.59 -7.81 -12.17
N ARG A 129 18.59 -8.09 -13.00
CA ARG A 129 20.01 -8.03 -12.61
C ARG A 129 20.64 -6.79 -13.22
N PHE A 130 21.44 -6.12 -12.44
CA PHE A 130 22.22 -4.95 -12.86
C PHE A 130 23.70 -5.28 -12.71
N GLU A 131 24.56 -4.69 -13.53
CA GLU A 131 26.01 -4.79 -13.38
C GLU A 131 26.45 -4.18 -12.06
N ASP A 132 26.00 -2.94 -11.80
CA ASP A 132 26.12 -2.29 -10.51
C ASP A 132 24.74 -2.16 -9.85
N PRO A 133 24.61 -2.51 -8.57
CA PRO A 133 23.33 -2.38 -7.86
C PRO A 133 22.80 -0.94 -7.94
N PRO A 134 21.57 -0.72 -8.45
CA PRO A 134 21.02 0.63 -8.54
C PRO A 134 20.72 1.18 -7.14
N GLU A 135 20.96 2.45 -6.94
CA GLU A 135 20.53 3.11 -5.71
C GLU A 135 19.01 3.03 -5.55
N PRO A 136 18.48 2.63 -4.37
CA PRO A 136 17.04 2.51 -4.14
C PRO A 136 16.24 3.78 -4.46
N ALA A 137 16.81 4.95 -4.21
CA ALA A 137 16.18 6.24 -4.53
C ALA A 137 15.98 6.43 -6.05
N ARG A 138 16.91 5.95 -6.88
CA ARG A 138 16.79 6.01 -8.35
C ARG A 138 15.68 5.08 -8.86
N VAL A 139 15.62 3.84 -8.32
CA VAL A 139 14.55 2.90 -8.65
C VAL A 139 13.20 3.49 -8.29
N TYR A 140 13.07 4.01 -7.06
CA TYR A 140 11.85 4.63 -6.59
C TYR A 140 11.42 5.84 -7.42
N ALA A 141 12.35 6.71 -7.77
CA ALA A 141 12.03 7.89 -8.57
C ALA A 141 11.53 7.51 -9.97
N ARG A 142 12.11 6.48 -10.58
CA ARG A 142 11.62 5.95 -11.86
C ARG A 142 10.24 5.32 -11.69
N LEU A 143 10.03 4.51 -10.67
CA LEU A 143 8.75 3.92 -10.36
C LEU A 143 7.67 4.99 -10.17
N ARG A 144 7.96 6.02 -9.36
CA ARG A 144 7.05 7.14 -9.09
C ARG A 144 6.72 7.96 -10.34
N HIS A 145 7.65 8.05 -11.29
CA HIS A 145 7.41 8.73 -12.57
C HIS A 145 6.54 7.87 -13.49
N ALA A 146 6.83 6.58 -13.59
CA ALA A 146 6.12 5.66 -14.48
C ALA A 146 4.72 5.28 -13.96
N SER A 147 4.57 5.17 -12.65
CA SER A 147 3.31 4.75 -11.99
C SER A 147 3.08 5.59 -10.73
N PRO A 148 2.67 6.87 -10.88
CA PRO A 148 2.35 7.71 -9.73
C PRO A 148 1.12 7.15 -9.01
N ALA A 149 1.26 6.90 -7.70
CA ALA A 149 0.20 6.37 -6.86
C ALA A 149 0.15 7.10 -5.51
N PRO A 150 -1.05 7.18 -4.86
CA PRO A 150 -1.25 8.00 -3.67
C PRO A 150 -0.46 7.52 -2.44
N PHE A 151 -0.17 6.22 -2.34
CA PHE A 151 0.55 5.60 -1.23
C PHE A 151 1.93 5.08 -1.66
N SER A 152 2.56 5.78 -2.62
CA SER A 152 3.93 5.45 -3.03
C SER A 152 4.91 5.69 -1.89
N GLY A 153 5.86 4.75 -1.71
CA GLY A 153 6.85 4.82 -0.65
C GLY A 153 8.18 4.19 -1.02
N LEU A 154 9.23 4.65 -0.36
CA LEU A 154 10.53 4.03 -0.34
C LEU A 154 10.91 3.75 1.11
N PHE A 155 11.11 2.49 1.44
CA PHE A 155 11.65 2.05 2.72
C PHE A 155 13.00 1.39 2.49
N ALA A 156 14.09 2.03 2.93
CA ALA A 156 15.43 1.51 2.79
C ALA A 156 16.01 1.14 4.15
N CYS A 157 16.53 -0.08 4.29
CA CYS A 157 17.05 -0.61 5.55
C CYS A 157 18.25 -1.52 5.27
N GLY A 158 19.42 -1.15 5.78
CA GLY A 158 20.62 -1.95 5.62
C GLY A 158 20.95 -2.21 4.15
N ARG A 159 20.93 -3.47 3.72
CA ARG A 159 21.26 -3.89 2.37
C ARG A 159 20.05 -3.98 1.42
N GLY A 160 18.85 -3.79 1.96
CA GLY A 160 17.62 -3.95 1.19
C GLY A 160 16.80 -2.68 1.17
N ALA A 161 15.91 -2.60 0.18
CA ALA A 161 14.92 -1.55 0.10
C ALA A 161 13.62 -2.07 -0.53
N VAL A 162 12.51 -1.49 -0.12
CA VAL A 162 11.20 -1.67 -0.75
C VAL A 162 10.80 -0.36 -1.40
N ALA A 163 10.64 -0.37 -2.71
CA ALA A 163 10.07 0.74 -3.48
C ALA A 163 8.66 0.34 -3.90
N SER A 164 7.66 1.10 -3.50
CA SER A 164 6.24 0.80 -3.72
C SER A 164 5.55 1.94 -4.46
N ALA A 165 4.61 1.59 -5.34
CA ALA A 165 3.64 2.46 -5.98
C ALA A 165 2.22 1.96 -5.66
N SER A 166 1.89 1.84 -4.38
CA SER A 166 0.59 1.33 -3.93
C SER A 166 -0.52 2.33 -4.19
N PRO A 167 -1.62 1.90 -4.83
CA PRO A 167 -2.82 2.72 -4.96
C PRO A 167 -3.72 2.67 -3.72
N GLU A 168 -3.51 1.70 -2.85
CA GLU A 168 -4.45 1.32 -1.79
C GLU A 168 -3.93 1.62 -0.40
N ARG A 169 -4.83 2.04 0.46
CA ARG A 169 -4.61 2.30 1.89
C ARG A 169 -5.14 1.12 2.69
N LEU A 170 -4.28 0.46 3.45
CA LEU A 170 -4.69 -0.61 4.35
C LEU A 170 -5.65 -0.07 5.43
N VAL A 171 -5.19 0.91 6.20
CA VAL A 171 -5.97 1.48 7.30
C VAL A 171 -5.56 2.93 7.56
N SER A 172 -6.48 3.73 8.07
CA SER A 172 -6.23 5.07 8.59
C SER A 172 -6.95 5.25 9.90
N VAL A 173 -6.26 5.80 10.90
CA VAL A 173 -6.86 6.14 12.19
C VAL A 173 -6.63 7.60 12.51
N ARG A 174 -7.70 8.28 12.90
CA ARG A 174 -7.67 9.67 13.34
C ARG A 174 -8.56 9.84 14.57
N GLY A 175 -7.93 9.97 15.72
CA GLY A 175 -8.64 9.93 17.00
C GLY A 175 -9.22 8.55 17.25
N ASP A 176 -10.52 8.43 17.36
CA ASP A 176 -11.26 7.19 17.52
C ASP A 176 -11.86 6.66 16.19
N VAL A 177 -11.68 7.37 15.08
CA VAL A 177 -12.20 6.95 13.78
C VAL A 177 -11.16 6.14 13.03
N VAL A 178 -11.51 4.91 12.69
CA VAL A 178 -10.75 4.00 11.82
C VAL A 178 -11.44 3.86 10.48
N GLU A 179 -10.65 3.84 9.41
CA GLU A 179 -11.14 3.74 8.03
C GLU A 179 -10.28 2.81 7.21
N THR A 180 -10.92 2.03 6.35
CA THR A 180 -10.31 1.26 5.26
C THR A 180 -10.87 1.71 3.91
N ARG A 181 -10.13 1.49 2.82
CA ARG A 181 -10.58 1.94 1.50
C ARG A 181 -10.27 0.89 0.43
N PRO A 182 -11.07 -0.18 0.37
CA PRO A 182 -10.86 -1.28 -0.56
C PRO A 182 -11.03 -0.83 -2.01
N ILE A 183 -10.21 -1.43 -2.88
CA ILE A 183 -10.23 -1.26 -4.32
C ILE A 183 -10.54 -2.61 -4.96
N ALA A 184 -11.63 -2.68 -5.72
CA ALA A 184 -11.91 -3.82 -6.58
C ALA A 184 -12.62 -3.34 -7.85
N GLY A 185 -12.13 -3.81 -8.98
CA GLY A 185 -12.48 -3.28 -10.29
C GLY A 185 -11.45 -2.29 -10.77
N THR A 186 -10.77 -2.66 -11.86
CA THR A 186 -9.72 -1.83 -12.46
C THR A 186 -9.83 -1.90 -13.97
N ARG A 187 -9.75 -0.73 -14.62
CA ARG A 187 -9.63 -0.62 -16.09
C ARG A 187 -8.48 0.29 -16.44
N ALA A 188 -7.67 -0.14 -17.39
CA ALA A 188 -6.58 0.67 -17.92
C ALA A 188 -7.14 1.91 -18.64
N ARG A 189 -6.45 3.04 -18.49
CA ARG A 189 -6.64 4.24 -19.30
C ARG A 189 -5.62 4.22 -20.42
N LEU A 190 -6.08 4.02 -21.63
CA LEU A 190 -5.22 4.00 -22.81
C LEU A 190 -5.37 5.33 -23.58
N PRO A 191 -4.30 5.84 -24.21
CA PRO A 191 -4.38 7.04 -25.03
C PRO A 191 -5.40 6.87 -26.16
N GLY A 192 -6.38 7.78 -26.22
CA GLY A 192 -7.45 7.76 -27.23
C GLY A 192 -8.71 7.01 -26.82
N ASP A 193 -8.74 6.38 -25.64
CA ASP A 193 -9.97 5.77 -25.10
C ASP A 193 -10.94 6.84 -24.61
N ASP A 194 -12.24 6.51 -24.63
CA ASP A 194 -13.27 7.28 -23.92
C ASP A 194 -13.32 6.84 -22.46
N ASP A 195 -12.80 7.68 -21.57
CA ASP A 195 -12.81 7.44 -20.12
C ASP A 195 -14.24 7.17 -19.60
N ALA A 196 -15.25 7.88 -20.12
CA ALA A 196 -16.63 7.71 -19.67
C ALA A 196 -17.21 6.35 -20.08
N GLU A 197 -16.82 5.83 -21.23
CA GLU A 197 -17.21 4.49 -21.68
C GLU A 197 -16.52 3.42 -20.82
N ARG A 198 -15.22 3.54 -20.59
CA ARG A 198 -14.45 2.63 -19.73
C ARG A 198 -14.99 2.56 -18.30
N ILE A 199 -15.35 3.70 -17.73
CA ILE A 199 -15.98 3.79 -16.41
C ILE A 199 -17.34 3.09 -16.41
N ARG A 200 -18.17 3.32 -17.44
CA ARG A 200 -19.48 2.66 -17.54
C ARG A 200 -19.37 1.14 -17.68
N GLU A 201 -18.43 0.65 -18.49
CA GLU A 201 -18.15 -0.78 -18.63
C GLU A 201 -17.75 -1.40 -17.29
N MET A 202 -16.79 -0.78 -16.58
CA MET A 202 -16.31 -1.25 -15.30
C MET A 202 -17.42 -1.24 -14.23
N ALA A 203 -18.11 -0.12 -14.07
CA ALA A 203 -19.17 0.02 -13.08
C ALA A 203 -20.41 -0.85 -13.37
N GLY A 204 -20.63 -1.22 -14.65
CA GLY A 204 -21.70 -2.10 -15.09
C GLY A 204 -21.36 -3.59 -15.04
N ASP A 205 -20.09 -3.96 -14.84
CA ASP A 205 -19.66 -5.37 -14.83
C ASP A 205 -20.15 -6.10 -13.58
N PRO A 206 -21.01 -7.15 -13.71
CA PRO A 206 -21.56 -7.87 -12.56
C PRO A 206 -20.50 -8.58 -11.73
N LYS A 207 -19.40 -9.06 -12.35
CA LYS A 207 -18.30 -9.72 -11.64
C LYS A 207 -17.55 -8.73 -10.77
N GLU A 208 -17.14 -7.58 -11.33
CA GLU A 208 -16.42 -6.53 -10.60
C GLU A 208 -17.27 -6.03 -9.39
N ARG A 209 -18.56 -5.85 -9.60
CA ARG A 209 -19.48 -5.44 -8.53
C ARG A 209 -19.61 -6.50 -7.43
N ALA A 210 -19.72 -7.78 -7.79
CA ALA A 210 -19.84 -8.87 -6.83
C ALA A 210 -18.54 -9.02 -6.00
N GLU A 211 -17.39 -8.94 -6.64
CA GLU A 211 -16.08 -8.94 -5.99
C GLU A 211 -15.94 -7.76 -5.03
N HIS A 212 -16.33 -6.56 -5.47
CA HIS A 212 -16.27 -5.36 -4.65
C HIS A 212 -17.16 -5.43 -3.40
N VAL A 213 -18.40 -5.93 -3.55
CA VAL A 213 -19.30 -6.16 -2.40
C VAL A 213 -18.70 -7.14 -1.39
N MET A 214 -18.06 -8.20 -1.88
CA MET A 214 -17.39 -9.19 -1.03
C MET A 214 -16.24 -8.55 -0.24
N LEU A 215 -15.38 -7.73 -0.87
CA LEU A 215 -14.31 -7.04 -0.17
C LEU A 215 -14.82 -6.03 0.86
N VAL A 216 -15.85 -5.26 0.51
CA VAL A 216 -16.49 -4.34 1.47
C VAL A 216 -17.02 -5.09 2.69
N ASP A 217 -17.60 -6.28 2.51
CA ASP A 217 -18.12 -7.08 3.63
C ASP A 217 -16.98 -7.66 4.50
N LEU A 218 -15.87 -8.08 3.90
CA LEU A 218 -14.65 -8.48 4.62
C LEU A 218 -14.09 -7.32 5.46
N GLU A 219 -13.92 -6.15 4.88
CA GLU A 219 -13.45 -4.94 5.58
C GLU A 219 -14.38 -4.53 6.74
N ARG A 220 -15.69 -4.64 6.53
CA ARG A 220 -16.67 -4.42 7.61
C ARG A 220 -16.51 -5.42 8.74
N ASN A 221 -16.25 -6.68 8.42
CA ASN A 221 -15.99 -7.71 9.42
C ASN A 221 -14.71 -7.42 10.20
N ASP A 222 -13.63 -7.04 9.52
CA ASP A 222 -12.34 -6.74 10.13
C ASP A 222 -12.45 -5.54 11.08
N LEU A 223 -13.05 -4.44 10.64
CA LEU A 223 -13.31 -3.30 11.50
C LEU A 223 -14.27 -3.64 12.64
N GLY A 224 -15.22 -4.56 12.43
CA GLY A 224 -16.13 -5.05 13.45
C GLY A 224 -15.43 -5.69 14.65
N ARG A 225 -14.22 -6.23 14.46
CA ARG A 225 -13.40 -6.85 15.53
C ARG A 225 -12.88 -5.82 16.53
N VAL A 226 -12.66 -4.58 16.12
CA VAL A 226 -12.00 -3.52 16.91
C VAL A 226 -12.90 -2.31 17.18
N CYS A 227 -13.99 -2.17 16.46
CA CYS A 227 -14.91 -1.04 16.59
C CYS A 227 -16.00 -1.27 17.64
N ALA A 228 -16.60 -0.19 18.11
CA ALA A 228 -17.79 -0.22 18.94
C ALA A 228 -18.96 -0.83 18.17
N PRO A 229 -19.77 -1.71 18.79
CA PRO A 229 -20.92 -2.33 18.13
C PRO A 229 -21.86 -1.31 17.49
N GLY A 230 -22.22 -1.54 16.23
CA GLY A 230 -23.11 -0.67 15.47
C GLY A 230 -22.48 0.61 14.93
N SER A 231 -21.15 0.82 15.08
CA SER A 231 -20.45 2.00 14.57
C SER A 231 -19.84 1.82 13.19
N VAL A 232 -19.76 0.58 12.69
CA VAL A 232 -19.18 0.30 11.37
C VAL A 232 -20.20 0.62 10.29
N GLU A 233 -19.84 1.50 9.37
CA GLU A 233 -20.69 1.91 8.26
C GLU A 233 -19.87 2.02 6.96
N VAL A 234 -20.55 1.93 5.83
CA VAL A 234 -20.01 2.21 4.49
C VAL A 234 -20.55 3.57 4.09
N ASP A 235 -19.73 4.59 4.18
CA ASP A 235 -20.15 5.97 3.90
C ASP A 235 -19.91 6.39 2.44
N GLU A 236 -19.12 5.62 1.70
CA GLU A 236 -18.94 5.75 0.26
C GLU A 236 -18.91 4.35 -0.36
N LEU A 237 -19.79 4.09 -1.33
CA LEU A 237 -19.94 2.79 -1.96
C LEU A 237 -19.77 2.88 -3.48
N MET A 238 -18.82 2.09 -4.02
CA MET A 238 -18.57 1.95 -5.47
C MET A 238 -18.37 3.26 -6.21
N SER A 239 -17.66 4.21 -5.62
CA SER A 239 -17.20 5.42 -6.30
C SER A 239 -16.08 5.09 -7.29
N VAL A 240 -15.95 5.89 -8.33
CA VAL A 240 -14.87 5.70 -9.32
C VAL A 240 -13.79 6.75 -9.11
N GLU A 241 -12.57 6.28 -8.91
CA GLU A 241 -11.36 7.10 -8.89
C GLU A 241 -10.55 6.90 -10.17
N SER A 242 -10.14 8.02 -10.78
CA SER A 242 -9.34 8.00 -12.00
C SER A 242 -7.93 8.47 -11.72
N TYR A 243 -6.97 7.58 -11.97
CA TYR A 243 -5.54 7.87 -11.88
C TYR A 243 -4.92 8.03 -13.28
N ALA A 244 -3.63 8.29 -13.34
CA ALA A 244 -2.95 8.54 -14.61
C ALA A 244 -3.05 7.37 -15.60
N GLN A 245 -3.04 6.13 -15.10
CA GLN A 245 -2.96 4.91 -15.91
C GLN A 245 -4.21 4.03 -15.81
N VAL A 246 -5.08 4.25 -14.82
CA VAL A 246 -6.17 3.35 -14.49
C VAL A 246 -7.38 4.09 -13.91
N HIS A 247 -8.55 3.46 -14.04
CA HIS A 247 -9.74 3.74 -13.23
C HIS A 247 -9.94 2.61 -12.23
N HIS A 248 -10.33 2.95 -11.01
CA HIS A 248 -10.65 2.01 -9.93
C HIS A 248 -12.06 2.24 -9.41
N ILE A 249 -12.73 1.15 -9.01
CA ILE A 249 -13.90 1.23 -8.13
C ILE A 249 -13.40 1.16 -6.70
N VAL A 250 -13.81 2.10 -5.87
CA VAL A 250 -13.42 2.21 -4.47
C VAL A 250 -14.64 2.37 -3.58
N SER A 251 -14.53 1.92 -2.34
CA SER A 251 -15.49 2.20 -1.28
C SER A 251 -14.75 2.71 -0.04
N ASN A 252 -15.46 3.32 0.89
CA ASN A 252 -14.90 3.66 2.19
C ASN A 252 -15.73 2.98 3.28
N VAL A 253 -15.04 2.22 4.15
CA VAL A 253 -15.61 1.59 5.32
C VAL A 253 -14.98 2.25 6.53
N ARG A 254 -15.81 2.70 7.47
CA ARG A 254 -15.31 3.34 8.68
C ARG A 254 -16.03 2.86 9.93
N GLY A 255 -15.39 3.06 11.08
CA GLY A 255 -15.96 2.75 12.37
C GLY A 255 -15.33 3.56 13.50
N ARG A 256 -15.84 3.40 14.71
CA ARG A 256 -15.25 4.00 15.92
C ARG A 256 -14.57 2.92 16.73
N LEU A 257 -13.25 3.09 16.92
CA LEU A 257 -12.46 2.18 17.76
C LEU A 257 -13.00 2.16 19.20
N ARG A 258 -13.00 0.97 19.78
CA ARG A 258 -13.20 0.86 21.23
C ARG A 258 -12.00 1.45 21.98
N ALA A 259 -12.23 1.98 23.15
CA ALA A 259 -11.19 2.65 23.96
C ALA A 259 -10.10 1.70 24.49
N ASP A 260 -10.36 0.40 24.48
CA ASP A 260 -9.44 -0.65 24.94
C ASP A 260 -8.56 -1.23 23.82
N VAL A 261 -8.76 -0.83 22.56
CA VAL A 261 -8.01 -1.34 21.42
C VAL A 261 -6.63 -0.67 21.33
N THR A 262 -5.61 -1.48 21.22
CA THR A 262 -4.23 -1.02 21.00
C THR A 262 -3.93 -0.89 19.49
N PRO A 263 -2.94 -0.08 19.08
CA PRO A 263 -2.50 0.00 17.68
C PRO A 263 -2.08 -1.35 17.08
N GLY A 264 -1.54 -2.26 17.90
CA GLY A 264 -1.19 -3.62 17.47
C GLY A 264 -2.41 -4.47 17.13
N GLU A 265 -3.45 -4.42 17.95
CA GLU A 265 -4.71 -5.12 17.71
C GLU A 265 -5.46 -4.55 16.50
N GLU A 266 -5.37 -3.25 16.28
CA GLU A 266 -5.93 -2.57 15.12
C GLU A 266 -5.26 -3.06 13.82
N ILE A 267 -3.92 -3.07 13.78
CA ILE A 267 -3.17 -3.60 12.63
C ILE A 267 -3.50 -5.07 12.43
N ALA A 268 -3.52 -5.88 13.50
CA ALA A 268 -3.82 -7.30 13.42
C ALA A 268 -5.25 -7.59 12.93
N ALA A 269 -6.20 -6.69 13.17
CA ALA A 269 -7.57 -6.85 12.69
C ALA A 269 -7.70 -6.72 11.16
N VAL A 270 -6.86 -5.90 10.53
CA VAL A 270 -6.92 -5.61 9.08
C VAL A 270 -5.76 -6.21 8.28
N PHE A 271 -4.76 -6.83 8.95
CA PHE A 271 -3.62 -7.42 8.28
C PHE A 271 -3.95 -8.84 7.76
N PRO A 272 -3.52 -9.18 6.52
CA PRO A 272 -2.65 -8.43 5.61
C PRO A 272 -3.37 -7.48 4.64
N GLY A 273 -4.69 -7.38 4.69
CA GLY A 273 -5.54 -6.62 3.79
C GLY A 273 -6.23 -7.45 2.75
#